data_d5dff2ab8b45a196cc3a7b9c52e050a9
#
_entry.id   d5dff2ab8b45a196cc3a7b9c52e050a9
#
_cell.length_a   1.000
_cell.length_b   1.000
_cell.length_c   1.000
_cell.angle_alpha   90.00
_cell.angle_beta   90.00
_cell.angle_gamma   90.00
#
_symmetry.space_group_name_H-M   'P 1'
#
loop_
_entity.id
_entity.type
_entity.pdbx_description
1 polymer ?
#
loop_
_entity_poly.entity_id
_entity_poly.type
_entity_poly.pdbx_seq_one_letter_code
_entity_poly.pdbx_strand_id
1 'polypeptide(L)'
;CPTGAVAIPEYDMDDVEEYHEEDFCPDPEQVLRSIKFRRSIRSYKEQKVSKHVLELLVQAGRYTATAKNSQSNGFIFVQQELEVLKELVWNYIDEIEKNGVQKTDRELLPYIAFNHRRKADPKDDFLFRNAPVVLFITSDYVLDAGLAAQNMETMAVSMGMGVLYNGYLARIAEANEELKRWLGIENKTIRACMLAGYPARSYVR
;
A
#
# COMPACT_ATOMS: atom_id res chain seq x y z
N CYS A 1 -6.91 -29.16 3.62
CA CYS A 1 -7.57 -30.39 4.15
C CYS A 1 -6.49 -31.40 4.54
N PRO A 2 -6.39 -31.86 5.81
CA PRO A 2 -5.33 -32.78 6.27
C PRO A 2 -5.30 -34.13 5.54
N THR A 3 -6.42 -34.50 4.89
CA THR A 3 -6.56 -35.80 4.20
C THR A 3 -6.48 -35.69 2.68
N GLY A 4 -6.28 -34.47 2.13
CA GLY A 4 -6.28 -34.27 0.68
C GLY A 4 -7.59 -34.59 -0.04
N ALA A 5 -8.69 -34.77 0.72
CA ALA A 5 -9.96 -35.26 0.17
C ALA A 5 -10.83 -34.19 -0.49
N VAL A 6 -10.42 -32.92 -0.44
CA VAL A 6 -11.17 -31.82 -1.08
C VAL A 6 -10.40 -31.33 -2.29
N ALA A 7 -11.03 -31.44 -3.46
CA ALA A 7 -10.56 -30.85 -4.70
C ALA A 7 -11.60 -29.87 -5.23
N ILE A 8 -11.17 -28.75 -5.77
CA ILE A 8 -12.02 -27.79 -6.47
C ILE A 8 -11.73 -27.97 -7.97
N PRO A 9 -12.68 -28.48 -8.78
CA PRO A 9 -12.42 -28.83 -10.19
C PRO A 9 -11.94 -27.68 -11.08
N GLU A 10 -12.24 -26.43 -10.66
CA GLU A 10 -11.90 -25.21 -11.41
C GLU A 10 -10.65 -24.51 -10.83
N TYR A 11 -10.00 -25.09 -9.83
CA TYR A 11 -8.79 -24.53 -9.22
C TYR A 11 -7.57 -24.95 -10.04
N ASP A 12 -6.69 -24.00 -10.31
CA ASP A 12 -5.41 -24.29 -10.94
C ASP A 12 -4.52 -25.06 -9.93
N MET A 13 -4.35 -26.33 -10.18
CA MET A 13 -3.59 -27.21 -9.30
C MET A 13 -2.08 -26.89 -9.31
N ASP A 14 -1.59 -26.16 -10.31
CA ASP A 14 -0.20 -25.69 -10.36
C ASP A 14 0.07 -24.57 -9.32
N ASP A 15 -0.99 -23.95 -8.78
CA ASP A 15 -0.92 -22.99 -7.66
C ASP A 15 -0.84 -23.68 -6.28
N VAL A 16 -0.95 -25.02 -6.22
CA VAL A 16 -0.93 -25.77 -4.96
C VAL A 16 0.48 -26.27 -4.67
N GLU A 17 1.08 -25.69 -3.64
CA GLU A 17 2.36 -26.18 -3.12
C GLU A 17 2.15 -27.30 -2.09
N GLU A 18 2.97 -28.36 -2.17
CA GLU A 18 2.97 -29.40 -1.12
C GLU A 18 3.66 -28.83 0.15
N TYR A 19 3.05 -29.07 1.31
CA TYR A 19 3.59 -28.59 2.57
C TYR A 19 4.80 -29.45 3.03
N HIS A 20 5.95 -28.81 3.18
CA HIS A 20 7.15 -29.36 3.80
C HIS A 20 7.55 -28.50 4.98
N GLU A 21 7.63 -29.08 6.18
CA GLU A 21 7.87 -28.35 7.44
C GLU A 21 9.19 -27.56 7.40
N GLU A 22 10.23 -28.13 6.81
CA GLU A 22 11.55 -27.50 6.66
C GLU A 22 11.54 -26.24 5.79
N ASP A 23 10.65 -26.17 4.81
CA ASP A 23 10.50 -25.01 3.90
C ASP A 23 9.59 -23.95 4.50
N PHE A 24 8.65 -24.36 5.36
CA PHE A 24 7.64 -23.48 5.93
C PHE A 24 8.14 -22.70 7.15
N CYS A 25 9.01 -23.26 7.97
CA CYS A 25 9.45 -22.67 9.22
C CYS A 25 10.71 -21.81 9.04
N PRO A 26 10.60 -20.49 8.80
CA PRO A 26 11.78 -19.63 8.71
C PRO A 26 12.48 -19.53 10.08
N ASP A 27 13.80 -19.29 10.05
CA ASP A 27 14.58 -19.06 11.27
C ASP A 27 13.98 -17.93 12.12
N PRO A 28 13.59 -18.19 13.38
CA PRO A 28 12.97 -17.19 14.26
C PRO A 28 13.84 -15.94 14.47
N GLU A 29 15.16 -16.05 14.50
CA GLU A 29 16.05 -14.90 14.65
C GLU A 29 16.04 -14.02 13.40
N GLN A 30 15.97 -14.60 12.21
CA GLN A 30 15.87 -13.84 10.96
C GLN A 30 14.53 -13.09 10.88
N VAL A 31 13.43 -13.76 11.26
CA VAL A 31 12.11 -13.13 11.34
C VAL A 31 12.14 -11.94 12.32
N LEU A 32 12.67 -12.14 13.52
CA LEU A 32 12.77 -11.08 14.53
C LEU A 32 13.65 -9.92 14.06
N ARG A 33 14.76 -10.19 13.37
CA ARG A 33 15.63 -9.16 12.77
C ARG A 33 14.90 -8.38 11.69
N SER A 34 14.15 -9.04 10.82
CA SER A 34 13.34 -8.39 9.79
C SER A 34 12.36 -7.40 10.41
N ILE A 35 11.66 -7.80 11.47
CA ILE A 35 10.73 -6.93 12.21
C ILE A 35 11.47 -5.74 12.85
N LYS A 36 12.60 -5.97 13.52
CA LYS A 36 13.38 -4.94 14.22
C LYS A 36 14.01 -3.92 13.27
N PHE A 37 14.49 -4.35 12.11
CA PHE A 37 15.21 -3.50 11.17
C PHE A 37 14.33 -2.86 10.11
N ARG A 38 13.06 -3.26 10.01
CA ARG A 38 12.06 -2.59 9.17
C ARG A 38 11.97 -1.10 9.52
N ARG A 39 11.92 -0.26 8.51
CA ARG A 39 11.79 1.18 8.67
C ARG A 39 10.80 1.78 7.68
N SER A 40 10.12 2.83 8.09
CA SER A 40 9.36 3.67 7.17
C SER A 40 10.30 4.43 6.24
N ILE A 41 10.30 4.09 4.98
CA ILE A 41 11.13 4.71 3.94
C ILE A 41 10.42 5.94 3.37
N ARG A 42 11.14 7.07 3.31
CA ARG A 42 10.61 8.37 2.85
C ARG A 42 11.47 9.01 1.77
N SER A 43 12.42 8.25 1.21
CA SER A 43 13.27 8.70 0.11
C SER A 43 13.56 7.48 -0.76
N TYR A 44 13.17 7.55 -2.01
CA TYR A 44 13.21 6.45 -2.96
C TYR A 44 14.14 6.77 -4.11
N LYS A 45 14.68 5.72 -4.76
CA LYS A 45 15.37 5.85 -6.05
C LYS A 45 14.35 6.09 -7.16
N GLU A 46 14.74 6.82 -8.19
CA GLU A 46 14.00 6.92 -9.45
C GLU A 46 14.14 5.62 -10.25
N GLN A 47 13.58 4.55 -9.70
CA GLN A 47 13.66 3.23 -10.28
C GLN A 47 12.26 2.60 -10.28
N LYS A 48 11.79 2.21 -11.46
CA LYS A 48 10.54 1.46 -11.59
C LYS A 48 10.63 0.11 -10.89
N VAL A 49 9.54 -0.29 -10.28
CA VAL A 49 9.38 -1.63 -9.72
C VAL A 49 8.89 -2.55 -10.85
N SER A 50 9.52 -3.70 -11.03
CA SER A 50 9.13 -4.63 -12.07
C SER A 50 7.75 -5.25 -11.81
N LYS A 51 7.06 -5.66 -12.87
CA LYS A 51 5.75 -6.31 -12.77
C LYS A 51 5.82 -7.55 -11.87
N HIS A 52 6.84 -8.38 -12.04
CA HIS A 52 7.06 -9.57 -11.22
C HIS A 52 7.15 -9.25 -9.72
N VAL A 53 7.86 -8.18 -9.34
CA VAL A 53 7.95 -7.76 -7.93
C VAL A 53 6.58 -7.31 -7.41
N LEU A 54 5.79 -6.58 -8.22
CA LEU A 54 4.43 -6.18 -7.84
C LEU A 54 3.51 -7.39 -7.69
N GLU A 55 3.64 -8.41 -8.55
CA GLU A 55 2.90 -9.66 -8.47
C GLU A 55 3.21 -10.42 -7.17
N LEU A 56 4.48 -10.49 -6.75
CA LEU A 56 4.84 -11.09 -5.46
C LEU A 56 4.21 -10.34 -4.27
N LEU A 57 4.12 -9.01 -4.35
CA LEU A 57 3.40 -8.25 -3.33
C LEU A 57 1.91 -8.60 -3.29
N VAL A 58 1.28 -8.74 -4.48
CA VAL A 58 -0.13 -9.17 -4.57
C VAL A 58 -0.31 -10.56 -3.94
N GLN A 59 0.58 -11.51 -4.23
CA GLN A 59 0.52 -12.85 -3.65
C GLN A 59 0.59 -12.80 -2.12
N ALA A 60 1.55 -12.03 -1.56
CA ALA A 60 1.66 -11.86 -0.12
C ALA A 60 0.37 -11.29 0.51
N GLY A 61 -0.28 -10.33 -0.16
CA GLY A 61 -1.56 -9.79 0.28
C GLY A 61 -2.72 -10.78 0.12
N ARG A 62 -2.76 -11.52 -1.00
CA ARG A 62 -3.82 -12.49 -1.34
C ARG A 62 -3.88 -13.65 -0.36
N TYR A 63 -2.74 -14.18 0.05
CA TYR A 63 -2.66 -15.30 0.98
C TYR A 63 -2.79 -14.89 2.46
N THR A 64 -3.05 -13.62 2.72
CA THR A 64 -3.32 -13.16 4.09
C THR A 64 -4.69 -13.65 4.55
N ALA A 65 -4.75 -14.14 5.79
CA ALA A 65 -6.01 -14.55 6.41
C ALA A 65 -7.01 -13.38 6.47
N THR A 66 -8.28 -13.67 6.20
CA THR A 66 -9.37 -12.70 6.27
C THR A 66 -10.50 -13.17 7.17
N ALA A 67 -11.26 -12.25 7.75
CA ALA A 67 -12.41 -12.56 8.60
C ALA A 67 -13.38 -13.48 7.82
N LYS A 68 -13.69 -14.64 8.41
CA LYS A 68 -14.59 -15.64 7.79
C LYS A 68 -14.18 -16.09 6.39
N ASN A 69 -12.89 -15.99 6.06
CA ASN A 69 -12.38 -16.24 4.70
C ASN A 69 -13.12 -15.41 3.61
N SER A 70 -13.46 -14.15 3.94
CA SER A 70 -14.24 -13.28 3.04
C SER A 70 -13.49 -12.91 1.76
N GLN A 71 -12.15 -12.93 1.80
CA GLN A 71 -11.26 -12.54 0.70
C GLN A 71 -11.63 -11.18 0.07
N SER A 72 -12.13 -10.25 0.91
CA SER A 72 -12.61 -8.93 0.46
C SER A 72 -11.51 -7.92 0.17
N ASN A 73 -10.24 -8.29 0.40
CA ASN A 73 -9.11 -7.40 0.13
C ASN A 73 -8.93 -7.17 -1.38
N GLY A 74 -8.78 -5.90 -1.75
CA GLY A 74 -8.41 -5.50 -3.11
C GLY A 74 -7.10 -4.68 -3.08
N PHE A 75 -6.26 -4.84 -4.10
CA PHE A 75 -4.95 -4.22 -4.20
C PHE A 75 -4.84 -3.43 -5.50
N ILE A 76 -4.65 -2.12 -5.41
CA ILE A 76 -4.54 -1.23 -6.57
C ILE A 76 -3.16 -0.58 -6.56
N PHE A 77 -2.34 -0.92 -7.55
CA PHE A 77 -1.02 -0.35 -7.73
C PHE A 77 -1.05 0.74 -8.80
N VAL A 78 -0.58 1.93 -8.45
CA VAL A 78 -0.39 3.04 -9.37
C VAL A 78 1.10 3.29 -9.52
N GLN A 79 1.65 3.07 -10.72
CA GLN A 79 3.04 3.32 -11.07
C GLN A 79 3.18 4.11 -12.37
N GLN A 80 2.46 3.73 -13.41
CA GLN A 80 2.59 4.38 -14.73
C GLN A 80 1.87 5.72 -14.78
N GLU A 81 0.75 5.84 -14.10
CA GLU A 81 -0.13 7.01 -14.10
C GLU A 81 -0.05 7.81 -12.80
N LEU A 82 1.16 7.84 -12.18
CA LEU A 82 1.39 8.55 -10.92
C LEU A 82 1.08 10.05 -11.01
N GLU A 83 1.37 10.68 -12.14
CA GLU A 83 1.10 12.10 -12.32
C GLU A 83 -0.41 12.39 -12.39
N VAL A 84 -1.19 11.50 -13.02
CA VAL A 84 -2.67 11.60 -13.01
C VAL A 84 -3.21 11.44 -11.59
N LEU A 85 -2.71 10.44 -10.85
CA LEU A 85 -3.07 10.26 -9.44
C LEU A 85 -2.77 11.52 -8.61
N LYS A 86 -1.58 12.09 -8.77
CA LYS A 86 -1.17 13.31 -8.07
C LYS A 86 -2.09 14.49 -8.42
N GLU A 87 -2.39 14.66 -9.70
CA GLU A 87 -3.29 15.73 -10.18
C GLU A 87 -4.68 15.60 -9.53
N LEU A 88 -5.31 14.43 -9.55
CA LEU A 88 -6.61 14.20 -8.93
C LEU A 88 -6.60 14.50 -7.42
N VAL A 89 -5.56 14.07 -6.72
CA VAL A 89 -5.42 14.32 -5.27
C VAL A 89 -5.22 15.83 -5.00
N TRP A 90 -4.35 16.50 -5.75
CA TRP A 90 -4.07 17.90 -5.51
C TRP A 90 -5.22 18.82 -5.92
N ASN A 91 -5.95 18.51 -6.98
CA ASN A 91 -7.15 19.24 -7.37
C ASN A 91 -8.21 19.17 -6.27
N TYR A 92 -8.41 17.99 -5.70
CA TYR A 92 -9.34 17.82 -4.58
C TYR A 92 -8.92 18.60 -3.32
N ILE A 93 -7.63 18.64 -3.01
CA ILE A 93 -7.09 19.45 -1.91
C ILE A 93 -7.26 20.95 -2.21
N ASP A 94 -7.05 21.40 -3.43
CA ASP A 94 -7.30 22.78 -3.85
C ASP A 94 -8.78 23.17 -3.71
N GLU A 95 -9.71 22.26 -3.99
CA GLU A 95 -11.15 22.48 -3.78
C GLU A 95 -11.49 22.61 -2.28
N ILE A 96 -10.93 21.74 -1.44
CA ILE A 96 -11.07 21.83 0.03
C ILE A 96 -10.57 23.20 0.52
N GLU A 97 -9.41 23.65 0.04
CA GLU A 97 -8.86 24.95 0.42
C GLU A 97 -9.75 26.13 -0.01
N LYS A 98 -10.27 26.10 -1.25
CA LYS A 98 -11.19 27.12 -1.80
C LYS A 98 -12.50 27.22 -1.03
N ASN A 99 -13.04 26.07 -0.61
CA ASN A 99 -14.29 26.01 0.16
C ASN A 99 -14.13 26.51 1.60
N GLY A 100 -12.88 26.77 2.04
CA GLY A 100 -12.55 27.28 3.34
C GLY A 100 -12.50 26.19 4.43
N VAL A 101 -11.34 26.04 5.05
CA VAL A 101 -11.12 25.10 6.17
C VAL A 101 -11.12 25.88 7.47
N GLN A 102 -11.99 25.53 8.40
CA GLN A 102 -12.04 26.16 9.71
C GLN A 102 -10.90 25.64 10.61
N LYS A 103 -10.45 26.44 11.58
CA LYS A 103 -9.41 25.99 12.56
C LYS A 103 -9.85 24.79 13.39
N THR A 104 -11.15 24.51 13.43
CA THR A 104 -11.74 23.33 14.07
C THR A 104 -11.57 22.05 13.26
N ASP A 105 -11.35 22.14 11.95
CA ASP A 105 -11.22 21.01 11.03
C ASP A 105 -9.79 20.45 11.06
N ARG A 106 -9.37 20.04 12.25
CA ARG A 106 -7.98 19.58 12.52
C ARG A 106 -7.49 18.50 11.57
N GLU A 107 -8.41 17.72 11.02
CA GLU A 107 -8.08 16.64 10.08
C GLU A 107 -7.71 17.15 8.69
N LEU A 108 -8.22 18.32 8.27
CA LEU A 108 -7.98 18.91 6.95
C LEU A 108 -6.78 19.85 6.94
N LEU A 109 -6.44 20.46 8.07
CA LEU A 109 -5.32 21.42 8.17
C LEU A 109 -3.98 20.90 7.64
N PRO A 110 -3.59 19.62 7.85
CA PRO A 110 -2.33 19.10 7.30
C PRO A 110 -2.29 19.15 5.77
N TYR A 111 -3.43 18.91 5.08
CA TYR A 111 -3.48 18.93 3.62
C TYR A 111 -3.28 20.33 3.05
N ILE A 112 -3.83 21.35 3.74
CA ILE A 112 -3.60 22.75 3.36
C ILE A 112 -2.12 23.10 3.51
N ALA A 113 -1.49 22.69 4.61
CA ALA A 113 -0.05 22.88 4.80
C ALA A 113 0.79 22.17 3.71
N PHE A 114 0.43 20.94 3.32
CA PHE A 114 1.11 20.21 2.23
C PHE A 114 0.92 20.94 0.89
N ASN A 115 -0.28 21.47 0.64
CA ASN A 115 -0.58 22.21 -0.58
C ASN A 115 0.23 23.50 -0.69
N HIS A 116 0.34 24.26 0.41
CA HIS A 116 1.17 25.45 0.45
C HIS A 116 2.65 25.13 0.22
N ARG A 117 3.17 24.04 0.81
CA ARG A 117 4.55 23.59 0.56
C ARG A 117 4.78 23.28 -0.90
N ARG A 118 3.90 22.48 -1.53
CA ARG A 118 3.97 22.14 -2.96
C ARG A 118 3.93 23.38 -3.84
N LYS A 119 3.05 24.35 -3.53
CA LYS A 119 2.94 25.63 -4.29
C LYS A 119 4.20 26.48 -4.15
N ALA A 120 4.84 26.46 -2.99
CA ALA A 120 6.08 27.18 -2.74
C ALA A 120 7.31 26.52 -3.39
N ASP A 121 7.38 25.19 -3.34
CA ASP A 121 8.42 24.40 -4.00
C ASP A 121 7.81 23.14 -4.63
N PRO A 122 7.63 23.10 -5.95
CA PRO A 122 7.07 21.93 -6.66
C PRO A 122 7.89 20.65 -6.51
N LYS A 123 9.15 20.73 -6.05
CA LYS A 123 10.00 19.56 -5.77
C LYS A 123 9.75 18.99 -4.39
N ASP A 124 9.08 19.73 -3.49
CA ASP A 124 8.73 19.24 -2.15
C ASP A 124 7.50 18.33 -2.21
N ASP A 125 7.68 17.11 -2.66
CA ASP A 125 6.63 16.09 -2.75
C ASP A 125 6.43 15.40 -1.39
N PHE A 126 5.98 16.16 -0.40
CA PHE A 126 5.80 15.65 0.96
C PHE A 126 4.74 14.54 1.06
N LEU A 127 3.66 14.63 0.28
CA LEU A 127 2.56 13.68 0.35
C LEU A 127 2.92 12.33 -0.32
N PHE A 128 3.56 12.36 -1.48
CA PHE A 128 3.92 11.16 -2.26
C PHE A 128 5.38 10.75 -2.11
N ARG A 129 6.25 11.61 -1.55
CA ARG A 129 7.68 11.31 -1.31
C ARG A 129 8.48 10.92 -2.55
N ASN A 130 8.03 11.30 -3.74
CA ASN A 130 8.58 10.84 -5.01
C ASN A 130 8.68 9.30 -5.08
N ALA A 131 7.75 8.58 -4.44
CA ALA A 131 7.70 7.14 -4.47
C ALA A 131 7.30 6.66 -5.88
N PRO A 132 7.99 5.64 -6.43
CA PRO A 132 7.66 5.13 -7.76
C PRO A 132 6.36 4.33 -7.81
N VAL A 133 5.84 3.91 -6.66
CA VAL A 133 4.60 3.12 -6.56
C VAL A 133 3.75 3.64 -5.41
N VAL A 134 2.47 3.82 -5.68
CA VAL A 134 1.41 4.00 -4.69
C VAL A 134 0.52 2.77 -4.72
N LEU A 135 0.30 2.16 -3.57
CA LEU A 135 -0.58 1.02 -3.39
C LEU A 135 -1.75 1.41 -2.48
N PHE A 136 -2.97 1.26 -2.99
CA PHE A 136 -4.17 1.33 -2.17
C PHE A 136 -4.68 -0.07 -1.85
N ILE A 137 -5.11 -0.27 -0.61
CA ILE A 137 -5.70 -1.53 -0.14
C ILE A 137 -7.15 -1.23 0.26
N THR A 138 -8.08 -1.88 -0.42
CA THR A 138 -9.50 -1.86 -0.07
C THR A 138 -9.87 -3.11 0.69
N SER A 139 -10.84 -3.01 1.61
CA SER A 139 -11.36 -4.16 2.34
C SER A 139 -12.65 -3.79 3.07
N ASP A 140 -13.48 -4.80 3.34
CA ASP A 140 -14.64 -4.64 4.24
C ASP A 140 -14.17 -4.46 5.69
N TYR A 141 -13.04 -5.07 6.07
CA TYR A 141 -12.51 -5.08 7.43
C TYR A 141 -11.16 -4.37 7.53
N VAL A 142 -11.03 -3.44 8.48
CA VAL A 142 -9.76 -2.71 8.73
C VAL A 142 -8.63 -3.64 9.12
N LEU A 143 -8.93 -4.68 9.93
CA LEU A 143 -7.91 -5.65 10.38
C LEU A 143 -7.36 -6.44 9.20
N ASP A 144 -8.21 -6.92 8.31
CA ASP A 144 -7.80 -7.73 7.15
C ASP A 144 -6.88 -6.91 6.22
N ALA A 145 -7.23 -5.63 5.97
CA ALA A 145 -6.37 -4.74 5.21
C ALA A 145 -5.02 -4.49 5.91
N GLY A 146 -5.02 -4.34 7.23
CA GLY A 146 -3.80 -4.15 8.02
C GLY A 146 -2.87 -5.36 7.97
N LEU A 147 -3.42 -6.56 8.10
CA LEU A 147 -2.68 -7.83 8.00
C LEU A 147 -2.09 -8.02 6.59
N ALA A 148 -2.89 -7.75 5.54
CA ALA A 148 -2.43 -7.82 4.17
C ALA A 148 -1.31 -6.80 3.90
N ALA A 149 -1.47 -5.56 4.35
CA ALA A 149 -0.45 -4.52 4.23
C ALA A 149 0.87 -4.92 4.92
N GLN A 150 0.80 -5.55 6.11
CA GLN A 150 1.98 -6.02 6.82
C GLN A 150 2.69 -7.16 6.08
N ASN A 151 1.96 -8.13 5.54
CA ASN A 151 2.55 -9.20 4.73
C ASN A 151 3.21 -8.66 3.46
N MET A 152 2.54 -7.72 2.78
CA MET A 152 3.09 -7.05 1.60
C MET A 152 4.36 -6.24 1.94
N GLU A 153 4.40 -5.55 3.09
CA GLU A 153 5.62 -4.86 3.56
C GLU A 153 6.75 -5.86 3.84
N THR A 154 6.44 -6.99 4.50
CA THR A 154 7.44 -8.04 4.78
C THR A 154 8.04 -8.58 3.48
N MET A 155 7.19 -8.87 2.49
CA MET A 155 7.62 -9.29 1.17
C MET A 155 8.45 -8.21 0.47
N ALA A 156 8.03 -6.94 0.50
CA ALA A 156 8.78 -5.83 -0.07
C ALA A 156 10.20 -5.71 0.53
N VAL A 157 10.29 -5.80 1.85
CA VAL A 157 11.58 -5.73 2.57
C VAL A 157 12.51 -6.89 2.18
N SER A 158 11.99 -8.11 2.01
CA SER A 158 12.79 -9.27 1.58
C SER A 158 13.38 -9.09 0.18
N MET A 159 12.72 -8.29 -0.66
CA MET A 159 13.19 -7.93 -2.01
C MET A 159 14.03 -6.63 -2.05
N GLY A 160 14.45 -6.11 -0.90
CA GLY A 160 15.25 -4.88 -0.80
C GLY A 160 14.47 -3.60 -1.07
N MET A 161 13.15 -3.67 -1.09
CA MET A 161 12.29 -2.49 -1.17
C MET A 161 12.06 -1.87 0.20
N GLY A 162 11.54 -0.65 0.19
CA GLY A 162 11.08 0.04 1.39
C GLY A 162 9.65 0.55 1.22
N VAL A 163 8.96 0.61 2.33
CA VAL A 163 7.55 0.98 2.39
C VAL A 163 7.34 2.14 3.37
N LEU A 164 6.36 2.99 3.08
CA LEU A 164 5.78 3.96 4.00
C LEU A 164 4.26 3.80 4.02
N TYR A 165 3.69 3.48 5.17
CA TYR A 165 2.25 3.61 5.39
C TYR A 165 1.86 5.09 5.36
N ASN A 166 0.99 5.46 4.44
CA ASN A 166 0.59 6.84 4.21
C ASN A 166 -0.88 7.06 4.56
N GLY A 167 -1.14 7.30 5.85
CA GLY A 167 -2.49 7.56 6.34
C GLY A 167 -3.12 8.85 5.79
N TYR A 168 -2.31 9.85 5.45
CA TYR A 168 -2.82 11.07 4.81
C TYR A 168 -3.37 10.77 3.42
N LEU A 169 -2.59 10.05 2.60
CA LEU A 169 -3.03 9.71 1.26
C LEU A 169 -4.22 8.74 1.27
N ALA A 170 -4.25 7.78 2.19
CA ALA A 170 -5.39 6.87 2.35
C ALA A 170 -6.68 7.64 2.64
N ARG A 171 -6.64 8.59 3.58
CA ARG A 171 -7.81 9.38 3.99
C ARG A 171 -8.32 10.30 2.89
N ILE A 172 -7.42 11.03 2.23
CA ILE A 172 -7.82 11.96 1.16
C ILE A 172 -8.34 11.20 -0.07
N ALA A 173 -7.76 10.02 -0.37
CA ALA A 173 -8.20 9.18 -1.47
C ALA A 173 -9.59 8.56 -1.18
N GLU A 174 -9.86 8.14 0.05
CA GLU A 174 -11.18 7.62 0.43
C GLU A 174 -12.27 8.68 0.34
N ALA A 175 -11.95 9.95 0.63
CA ALA A 175 -12.89 11.07 0.56
C ALA A 175 -13.09 11.61 -0.87
N ASN A 176 -12.26 11.23 -1.83
CA ASN A 176 -12.28 11.74 -3.20
C ASN A 176 -13.01 10.78 -4.14
N GLU A 177 -14.27 11.07 -4.42
CA GLU A 177 -15.11 10.24 -5.27
C GLU A 177 -14.64 10.20 -6.74
N GLU A 178 -14.01 11.26 -7.24
CA GLU A 178 -13.45 11.28 -8.59
C GLU A 178 -12.25 10.33 -8.67
N LEU A 179 -11.37 10.36 -7.67
CA LEU A 179 -10.25 9.44 -7.57
C LEU A 179 -10.72 7.99 -7.44
N LYS A 180 -11.73 7.72 -6.63
CA LYS A 180 -12.27 6.36 -6.48
C LYS A 180 -12.85 5.83 -7.79
N ARG A 181 -13.53 6.68 -8.58
CA ARG A 181 -13.99 6.33 -9.93
C ARG A 181 -12.83 6.04 -10.88
N TRP A 182 -11.82 6.89 -10.87
CA TRP A 182 -10.64 6.68 -11.71
C TRP A 182 -9.90 5.37 -11.36
N LEU A 183 -9.83 5.00 -10.07
CA LEU A 183 -9.27 3.73 -9.61
C LEU A 183 -10.20 2.53 -9.83
N GLY A 184 -11.46 2.71 -10.25
CA GLY A 184 -12.45 1.64 -10.43
C GLY A 184 -12.90 0.99 -9.12
N ILE A 185 -12.98 1.77 -8.03
CA ILE A 185 -13.30 1.28 -6.68
C ILE A 185 -14.41 2.06 -5.98
N GLU A 186 -15.38 2.61 -6.72
CA GLU A 186 -16.47 3.48 -6.20
C GLU A 186 -17.24 2.83 -5.04
N ASN A 187 -17.43 1.52 -5.10
CA ASN A 187 -18.18 0.75 -4.12
C ASN A 187 -17.29 0.06 -3.06
N LYS A 188 -16.01 0.42 -2.99
CA LYS A 188 -15.06 -0.16 -2.05
C LYS A 188 -14.53 0.91 -1.10
N THR A 189 -14.10 0.47 0.08
CA THR A 189 -13.51 1.37 1.08
C THR A 189 -11.98 1.21 1.09
N ILE A 190 -11.25 2.30 0.90
CA ILE A 190 -9.80 2.34 1.06
C ILE A 190 -9.48 2.27 2.55
N ARG A 191 -8.80 1.22 2.98
CA ARG A 191 -8.41 1.01 4.38
C ARG A 191 -6.96 1.34 4.67
N ALA A 192 -6.10 1.20 3.65
CA ALA A 192 -4.69 1.54 3.77
C ALA A 192 -4.15 2.10 2.45
N CYS A 193 -3.09 2.90 2.58
CA CYS A 193 -2.26 3.31 1.45
C CYS A 193 -0.80 3.14 1.82
N MET A 194 -0.02 2.62 0.90
CA MET A 194 1.41 2.42 1.03
C MET A 194 2.14 3.08 -0.14
N LEU A 195 3.22 3.79 0.17
CA LEU A 195 4.21 4.21 -0.82
C LEU A 195 5.32 3.17 -0.82
N ALA A 196 5.74 2.70 -1.99
CA ALA A 196 6.73 1.65 -2.12
C ALA A 196 7.76 1.95 -3.21
N GLY A 197 8.99 1.44 -3.02
CA GLY A 197 10.08 1.60 -3.96
C GLY A 197 11.41 1.21 -3.35
N TYR A 198 12.49 1.34 -4.12
CA TYR A 198 13.83 1.05 -3.61
C TYR A 198 14.37 2.24 -2.81
N PRO A 199 14.87 2.04 -1.56
CA PRO A 199 15.39 3.12 -0.72
C PRO A 199 16.55 3.85 -1.39
N ALA A 200 16.52 5.19 -1.42
CA ALA A 200 17.63 6.00 -1.91
C ALA A 200 18.78 6.13 -0.89
N ARG A 201 18.52 5.77 0.37
CA ARG A 201 19.50 5.84 1.46
C ARG A 201 19.54 4.54 2.22
N SER A 202 20.73 4.10 2.60
CA SER A 202 20.90 3.00 3.56
C SER A 202 20.77 3.53 4.99
N TYR A 203 20.23 2.70 5.86
CA TYR A 203 20.11 3.00 7.29
C TYR A 203 21.02 2.06 8.06
N VAL A 204 21.86 2.61 8.93
CA VAL A 204 22.82 1.84 9.74
C VAL A 204 22.13 1.20 10.96
N ARG A 205 21.01 1.71 11.38
CA ARG A 205 20.19 1.23 12.51
C ARG A 205 18.72 1.54 12.30
#